data_b2ec19de656eabb3b7727ff3fa28ace0
#
_entry.id   b2ec19de656eabb3b7727ff3fa28ace0
#
_cell.length_a   1.000
_cell.length_b   1.000
_cell.length_c   1.000
_cell.angle_alpha   90.00
_cell.angle_beta   90.00
_cell.angle_gamma   90.00
#
_symmetry.space_group_name_H-M   'P 1'
#
loop_
_entity.id
_entity.type
_entity.pdbx_description
1 polymer ?
#
loop_
_entity_poly.entity_id
_entity_poly.type
_entity_poly.pdbx_seq_one_letter_code
_entity_poly.pdbx_strand_id
1 'polypeptide(L)'
;MEKKIFTTMAAALMSAAALAQTPAFPGAEGHGRYVTGGRGGKVVHVTNLNDSGTGSFREAVKTGRRIIVFDVAGVIALKSELKIGDNITILGQTAPSPGITLRYYTVQPGNNNIIRFLRIRRGEEKDINDGADATWQRNKTGIIFDHCSFSWSIDEVASFYDNNNFTMQWCTVAESLTNPGHSKGAHGYGGIWGGKLASFHHNFVGHLTNRGPRFNGARYGWTGYTSNKDYDTYQWKNTVQAENVDFRNCVMYNAQGTCYGGPGGGQINIVNNYYKAGPSHSLKSTTLNGLKVSVSSGKERGNQDRITQVTVSTSGNSDKNHPEFYGMTSRYFINGNTTETTKGSVTKNKDWKGVIYDDGTYTYNGEEYSADKKNFYGDAVAHQTISGVSCVKIKMDAAAPTGEVTTHSAAEAFSKVLAYSGASLYRDEIDARYMEEAKTGTTSVRDKGKGLEIW
;
A
#
# COMPACT_ATOMS: atom_id res chain seq x y z
N MET A 1 19.05 -50.55 -20.06
CA MET A 1 17.88 -49.65 -20.10
C MET A 1 17.83 -48.70 -18.90
N GLU A 2 18.21 -49.09 -17.73
CA GLU A 2 18.15 -48.27 -16.49
C GLU A 2 19.07 -47.03 -16.48
N LYS A 3 20.29 -47.10 -17.03
CA LYS A 3 21.19 -45.93 -17.10
C LYS A 3 20.66 -44.76 -17.94
N LYS A 4 19.90 -45.03 -19.02
CA LYS A 4 19.31 -43.98 -19.87
C LYS A 4 18.13 -43.28 -19.18
N ILE A 5 17.36 -44.00 -18.37
CA ILE A 5 16.22 -43.45 -17.65
C ILE A 5 16.71 -42.51 -16.55
N PHE A 6 17.77 -42.84 -15.81
CA PHE A 6 18.36 -41.98 -14.79
C PHE A 6 18.93 -40.68 -15.36
N THR A 7 19.59 -40.75 -16.54
CA THR A 7 20.16 -39.56 -17.19
C THR A 7 19.06 -38.64 -17.70
N THR A 8 17.96 -39.18 -18.19
CA THR A 8 16.82 -38.37 -18.69
C THR A 8 16.05 -37.73 -17.53
N MET A 9 15.87 -38.45 -16.43
CA MET A 9 15.26 -37.85 -15.22
C MET A 9 16.13 -36.77 -14.58
N ALA A 10 17.45 -36.96 -14.52
CA ALA A 10 18.36 -35.95 -13.99
C ALA A 10 18.41 -34.70 -14.89
N ALA A 11 18.39 -34.87 -16.23
CA ALA A 11 18.30 -33.75 -17.16
C ALA A 11 16.95 -33.04 -17.10
N ALA A 12 15.84 -33.75 -16.90
CA ALA A 12 14.51 -33.15 -16.71
C ALA A 12 14.40 -32.39 -15.39
N LEU A 13 15.00 -32.90 -14.30
CA LEU A 13 15.07 -32.21 -13.02
C LEU A 13 15.97 -30.97 -13.08
N MET A 14 17.10 -31.01 -13.79
CA MET A 14 17.95 -29.84 -14.00
C MET A 14 17.29 -28.81 -14.92
N SER A 15 16.52 -29.20 -15.93
CA SER A 15 15.78 -28.26 -16.78
C SER A 15 14.60 -27.62 -16.07
N ALA A 16 13.94 -28.34 -15.16
CA ALA A 16 12.87 -27.77 -14.32
C ALA A 16 13.44 -26.77 -13.29
N ALA A 17 14.61 -27.02 -12.73
CA ALA A 17 15.29 -26.07 -11.85
C ALA A 17 15.78 -24.81 -12.58
N ALA A 18 16.13 -24.92 -13.88
CA ALA A 18 16.57 -23.80 -14.70
C ALA A 18 15.43 -22.83 -15.09
N LEU A 19 14.16 -23.25 -14.93
CA LEU A 19 12.97 -22.41 -15.21
C LEU A 19 12.40 -21.72 -13.96
N ALA A 20 12.91 -22.04 -12.77
CA ALA A 20 12.46 -21.36 -11.54
C ALA A 20 12.94 -19.89 -11.54
N GLN A 21 12.00 -18.96 -11.54
CA GLN A 21 12.33 -17.53 -11.43
C GLN A 21 13.03 -17.27 -10.09
N THR A 22 14.16 -16.58 -10.14
CA THR A 22 14.89 -16.19 -8.93
C THR A 22 14.18 -15.06 -8.22
N PRO A 23 13.83 -15.17 -6.93
CA PRO A 23 13.24 -14.08 -6.17
C PRO A 23 14.10 -12.81 -6.19
N ALA A 24 13.49 -11.66 -5.98
CA ALA A 24 14.15 -10.36 -5.91
C ALA A 24 15.28 -10.36 -4.85
N PHE A 25 14.99 -10.97 -3.71
CA PHE A 25 15.91 -11.22 -2.59
C PHE A 25 15.31 -12.34 -1.71
N PRO A 26 16.08 -12.97 -0.80
CA PRO A 26 15.52 -13.90 0.18
C PRO A 26 14.44 -13.23 1.02
N GLY A 27 13.22 -13.81 1.05
CA GLY A 27 12.06 -13.24 1.74
C GLY A 27 11.23 -12.28 0.88
N ALA A 28 11.52 -12.11 -0.40
CA ALA A 28 10.62 -11.42 -1.31
C ALA A 28 9.37 -12.26 -1.60
N GLU A 29 8.20 -11.70 -1.32
CA GLU A 29 6.90 -12.37 -1.42
C GLU A 29 5.90 -11.56 -2.25
N GLY A 30 4.73 -12.11 -2.52
CA GLY A 30 3.66 -11.45 -3.24
C GLY A 30 3.88 -11.37 -4.76
N HIS A 31 3.11 -10.53 -5.42
CA HIS A 31 3.14 -10.41 -6.88
C HIS A 31 4.45 -9.81 -7.42
N GLY A 32 5.14 -8.97 -6.63
CA GLY A 32 6.43 -8.38 -7.00
C GLY A 32 7.65 -9.26 -6.67
N ARG A 33 7.47 -10.48 -6.18
CA ARG A 33 8.57 -11.30 -5.67
C ARG A 33 9.67 -11.63 -6.68
N TYR A 34 9.39 -11.54 -7.96
CA TYR A 34 10.34 -11.83 -9.02
C TYR A 34 10.90 -10.59 -9.73
N VAL A 35 10.69 -9.41 -9.16
CA VAL A 35 11.30 -8.17 -9.65
C VAL A 35 12.82 -8.33 -9.65
N THR A 36 13.45 -7.97 -10.76
CA THR A 36 14.90 -8.16 -10.94
C THR A 36 15.72 -6.95 -10.53
N GLY A 37 15.10 -5.76 -10.51
CA GLY A 37 15.77 -4.51 -10.21
C GLY A 37 17.02 -4.29 -11.06
N GLY A 38 18.10 -3.90 -10.41
CA GLY A 38 19.41 -3.70 -11.02
C GLY A 38 20.28 -4.95 -11.16
N ARG A 39 19.73 -6.16 -11.02
CA ARG A 39 20.49 -7.43 -11.05
C ARG A 39 21.37 -7.51 -12.31
N GLY A 40 22.66 -7.83 -12.12
CA GLY A 40 23.67 -7.86 -13.18
C GLY A 40 24.13 -6.49 -13.68
N GLY A 41 23.67 -5.42 -13.04
CA GLY A 41 24.12 -4.05 -13.30
C GLY A 41 25.31 -3.62 -12.43
N LYS A 42 25.69 -2.35 -12.56
CA LYS A 42 26.81 -1.78 -11.79
C LYS A 42 26.39 -1.55 -10.34
N VAL A 43 27.29 -1.83 -9.40
CA VAL A 43 27.19 -1.33 -8.03
C VAL A 43 27.61 0.13 -8.02
N VAL A 44 26.76 0.99 -7.45
CA VAL A 44 27.01 2.43 -7.35
C VAL A 44 26.90 2.83 -5.89
N HIS A 45 27.95 3.49 -5.39
CA HIS A 45 28.04 3.96 -4.02
C HIS A 45 27.51 5.37 -3.87
N VAL A 46 26.65 5.58 -2.91
CA VAL A 46 26.23 6.91 -2.44
C VAL A 46 27.20 7.31 -1.32
N THR A 47 28.01 8.31 -1.60
CA THR A 47 29.16 8.70 -0.76
C THR A 47 28.94 10.02 -0.03
N ASN A 48 27.82 10.71 -0.27
CA ASN A 48 27.46 11.94 0.43
C ASN A 48 25.93 12.12 0.51
N LEU A 49 25.50 13.03 1.36
CA LEU A 49 24.08 13.34 1.61
C LEU A 49 23.56 14.54 0.80
N ASN A 50 24.34 15.04 -0.15
CA ASN A 50 23.90 16.13 -1.01
C ASN A 50 22.71 15.71 -1.88
N ASP A 51 21.81 16.65 -2.18
CA ASP A 51 20.67 16.39 -3.08
C ASP A 51 21.14 15.99 -4.48
N SER A 52 22.22 16.57 -4.98
CA SER A 52 22.69 16.37 -6.35
C SER A 52 24.21 16.41 -6.45
N GLY A 53 24.73 16.06 -7.63
CA GLY A 53 26.17 16.01 -7.93
C GLY A 53 26.78 14.63 -7.73
N THR A 54 28.07 14.54 -7.98
CA THR A 54 28.84 13.29 -7.91
C THR A 54 28.71 12.65 -6.52
N GLY A 55 28.42 11.35 -6.47
CA GLY A 55 28.26 10.59 -5.23
C GLY A 55 26.94 10.79 -4.51
N SER A 56 26.03 11.63 -5.02
CA SER A 56 24.70 11.81 -4.44
C SER A 56 23.75 10.67 -4.82
N PHE A 57 22.71 10.47 -3.99
CA PHE A 57 21.66 9.50 -4.26
C PHE A 57 20.89 9.80 -5.55
N ARG A 58 20.57 11.07 -5.80
CA ARG A 58 19.89 11.50 -7.04
C ARG A 58 20.68 11.11 -8.29
N GLU A 59 22.00 11.27 -8.28
CA GLU A 59 22.83 10.86 -9.41
C GLU A 59 22.89 9.34 -9.56
N ALA A 60 22.93 8.62 -8.45
CA ALA A 60 22.96 7.16 -8.44
C ALA A 60 21.72 6.55 -9.07
N VAL A 61 20.52 7.12 -8.85
CA VAL A 61 19.24 6.56 -9.29
C VAL A 61 18.76 7.04 -10.65
N LYS A 62 19.47 7.91 -11.36
CA LYS A 62 19.04 8.47 -12.66
C LYS A 62 18.89 7.44 -13.78
N THR A 63 19.80 6.48 -13.87
CA THR A 63 19.86 5.51 -14.98
C THR A 63 19.73 4.09 -14.44
N GLY A 64 19.07 3.21 -15.22
CA GLY A 64 18.78 1.85 -14.83
C GLY A 64 19.98 0.89 -14.81
N ARG A 65 19.72 -0.36 -14.44
CA ARG A 65 20.65 -1.48 -14.21
C ARG A 65 21.77 -1.14 -13.24
N ARG A 66 21.37 -0.64 -12.07
CA ARG A 66 22.28 -0.32 -10.97
C ARG A 66 21.81 -0.96 -9.67
N ILE A 67 22.77 -1.35 -8.86
CA ILE A 67 22.60 -1.72 -7.46
C ILE A 67 23.19 -0.60 -6.64
N ILE A 68 22.32 0.11 -5.89
CA ILE A 68 22.71 1.28 -5.11
C ILE A 68 22.99 0.85 -3.68
N VAL A 69 24.16 1.17 -3.20
CA VAL A 69 24.63 0.96 -1.83
C VAL A 69 25.03 2.29 -1.21
N PHE A 70 25.01 2.40 0.11
CA PHE A 70 25.29 3.64 0.83
C PHE A 70 26.52 3.48 1.73
N ASP A 71 27.48 4.36 1.56
CA ASP A 71 28.66 4.46 2.42
C ASP A 71 28.45 5.51 3.53
N VAL A 72 27.32 6.21 3.49
CA VAL A 72 26.95 7.28 4.42
C VAL A 72 25.56 7.02 5.01
N ALA A 73 25.26 7.66 6.11
CA ALA A 73 23.95 7.65 6.75
C ALA A 73 23.52 9.06 7.13
N GLY A 74 22.21 9.28 7.20
CA GLY A 74 21.63 10.54 7.60
C GLY A 74 20.49 11.00 6.70
N VAL A 75 20.25 12.30 6.68
CA VAL A 75 19.16 12.94 5.95
C VAL A 75 19.65 13.48 4.61
N ILE A 76 18.97 13.08 3.54
CA ILE A 76 19.10 13.71 2.23
C ILE A 76 17.96 14.71 2.08
N ALA A 77 18.28 15.98 2.18
CA ALA A 77 17.33 17.09 2.01
C ALA A 77 17.12 17.35 0.51
N LEU A 78 16.11 16.72 -0.06
CA LEU A 78 15.78 16.89 -1.47
C LEU A 78 15.41 18.35 -1.78
N LYS A 79 15.78 18.83 -2.97
CA LYS A 79 15.46 20.17 -3.47
C LYS A 79 14.40 20.14 -4.59
N SER A 80 14.03 18.97 -5.03
CA SER A 80 12.97 18.71 -6.02
C SER A 80 12.53 17.26 -5.94
N GLU A 81 11.40 16.95 -6.57
CA GLU A 81 10.92 15.57 -6.74
C GLU A 81 12.05 14.63 -7.20
N LEU A 82 12.11 13.44 -6.61
CA LEU A 82 13.09 12.42 -6.95
C LEU A 82 12.44 11.30 -7.75
N LYS A 83 12.74 11.23 -9.03
CA LYS A 83 12.33 10.13 -9.91
C LYS A 83 13.44 9.09 -9.99
N ILE A 84 13.14 7.88 -9.56
CA ILE A 84 14.03 6.73 -9.68
C ILE A 84 13.88 6.15 -11.08
N GLY A 85 15.01 5.92 -11.75
CA GLY A 85 15.03 5.29 -13.06
C GLY A 85 14.56 3.84 -13.04
N ASP A 86 14.35 3.26 -14.22
CA ASP A 86 13.96 1.85 -14.36
C ASP A 86 15.14 0.91 -14.07
N ASN A 87 14.84 -0.32 -13.63
CA ASN A 87 15.79 -1.40 -13.37
C ASN A 87 16.83 -1.05 -12.30
N ILE A 88 16.39 -0.53 -11.16
CA ILE A 88 17.24 -0.15 -10.04
C ILE A 88 16.94 -0.98 -8.80
N THR A 89 17.99 -1.42 -8.11
CA THR A 89 17.92 -1.99 -6.76
C THR A 89 18.56 -0.99 -5.79
N ILE A 90 17.81 -0.61 -4.75
CA ILE A 90 18.28 0.27 -3.68
C ILE A 90 18.36 -0.52 -2.39
N LEU A 91 19.56 -0.64 -1.85
CA LEU A 91 19.86 -1.40 -0.65
C LEU A 91 20.12 -0.46 0.53
N GLY A 92 19.07 0.15 1.08
CA GLY A 92 19.17 1.07 2.22
C GLY A 92 19.78 0.45 3.46
N GLN A 93 19.69 -0.89 3.60
CA GLN A 93 20.32 -1.63 4.70
C GLN A 93 21.86 -1.64 4.67
N THR A 94 22.49 -1.18 3.59
CA THR A 94 23.95 -1.04 3.53
C THR A 94 24.44 0.24 4.19
N ALA A 95 23.57 1.22 4.38
CA ALA A 95 23.91 2.44 5.09
C ALA A 95 24.33 2.14 6.54
N PRO A 96 25.32 2.85 7.07
CA PRO A 96 25.60 2.83 8.52
C PRO A 96 24.38 3.28 9.34
N SER A 97 24.40 3.08 10.66
CA SER A 97 23.41 3.68 11.55
C SER A 97 23.46 5.21 11.44
N PRO A 98 22.34 5.93 11.42
CA PRO A 98 20.95 5.48 11.60
C PRO A 98 20.22 5.11 10.29
N GLY A 99 20.90 4.88 9.18
CA GLY A 99 20.30 4.63 7.88
C GLY A 99 20.01 5.90 7.08
N ILE A 100 19.19 5.82 6.04
CA ILE A 100 18.91 6.94 5.12
C ILE A 100 17.47 7.40 5.25
N THR A 101 17.31 8.73 5.36
CA THR A 101 16.01 9.41 5.33
C THR A 101 15.97 10.44 4.21
N LEU A 102 14.93 10.39 3.37
CA LEU A 102 14.66 11.36 2.31
C LEU A 102 13.60 12.35 2.79
N ARG A 103 13.84 13.66 2.61
CA ARG A 103 12.95 14.71 3.12
C ARG A 103 12.56 15.72 2.04
N TYR A 104 11.42 16.38 2.29
CA TYR A 104 10.85 17.56 1.64
C TYR A 104 10.12 17.32 0.34
N TYR A 105 10.53 16.41 -0.51
CA TYR A 105 9.90 16.19 -1.80
C TYR A 105 9.47 14.74 -2.01
N THR A 106 8.57 14.55 -2.94
CA THR A 106 8.05 13.25 -3.35
C THR A 106 9.15 12.37 -3.96
N VAL A 107 9.10 11.08 -3.66
CA VAL A 107 9.95 10.06 -4.28
C VAL A 107 9.10 9.13 -5.13
N GLN A 108 9.42 9.00 -6.41
CA GLN A 108 8.68 8.16 -7.35
C GLN A 108 9.54 7.01 -7.88
N PRO A 109 9.15 5.74 -7.70
CA PRO A 109 9.82 4.60 -8.31
C PRO A 109 9.56 4.52 -9.82
N GLY A 110 10.52 3.95 -10.57
CA GLY A 110 10.37 3.55 -11.96
C GLY A 110 9.86 2.11 -12.10
N ASN A 111 9.94 1.55 -13.33
CA ASN A 111 9.67 0.13 -13.57
C ASN A 111 10.81 -0.74 -13.04
N ASN A 112 10.47 -1.95 -12.65
CA ASN A 112 11.42 -2.96 -12.22
C ASN A 112 12.37 -2.45 -11.14
N ASN A 113 11.79 -1.93 -10.03
CA ASN A 113 12.56 -1.41 -8.90
C ASN A 113 12.44 -2.31 -7.66
N ILE A 114 13.56 -2.52 -6.99
CA ILE A 114 13.67 -3.10 -5.65
C ILE A 114 14.13 -2.01 -4.70
N ILE A 115 13.33 -1.67 -3.68
CA ILE A 115 13.60 -0.56 -2.76
C ILE A 115 13.47 -1.08 -1.32
N ARG A 116 14.57 -1.03 -0.58
CA ARG A 116 14.65 -1.63 0.75
C ARG A 116 15.24 -0.68 1.79
N PHE A 117 14.68 -0.69 3.00
CA PHE A 117 15.18 -0.02 4.19
C PHE A 117 15.44 1.49 4.05
N LEU A 118 14.58 2.19 3.32
CA LEU A 118 14.59 3.65 3.24
C LEU A 118 13.47 4.26 4.10
N ARG A 119 13.72 5.46 4.62
CA ARG A 119 12.67 6.33 5.16
C ARG A 119 12.39 7.46 4.17
N ILE A 120 11.12 7.65 3.85
CA ILE A 120 10.65 8.79 3.07
C ILE A 120 9.70 9.58 3.97
N ARG A 121 10.21 10.67 4.53
CA ARG A 121 9.52 11.53 5.47
C ARG A 121 9.49 12.95 4.92
N ARG A 122 8.49 13.19 4.07
CA ARG A 122 8.43 14.41 3.31
C ARG A 122 8.49 15.67 4.19
N GLY A 123 7.52 15.83 5.10
CA GLY A 123 7.41 17.02 5.94
C GLY A 123 6.98 18.28 5.17
N GLU A 124 6.64 19.33 5.89
CA GLU A 124 6.22 20.62 5.35
C GLU A 124 7.13 21.78 5.77
N GLU A 125 8.25 21.51 6.42
CA GLU A 125 9.12 22.51 7.05
C GLU A 125 9.70 23.52 6.06
N LYS A 126 9.69 23.17 4.79
CA LYS A 126 10.15 24.06 3.70
C LYS A 126 9.02 24.88 3.09
N ASP A 127 7.82 24.84 3.65
CA ASP A 127 6.63 25.52 3.13
C ASP A 127 6.37 25.23 1.62
N ILE A 128 6.67 24.00 1.20
CA ILE A 128 6.59 23.60 -0.21
C ILE A 128 5.14 23.47 -0.67
N ASN A 129 4.21 23.29 0.17
CA ASN A 129 2.75 23.21 -0.02
C ASN A 129 2.27 22.91 -1.48
N ASP A 130 2.84 21.86 -2.07
CA ASP A 130 2.52 21.42 -3.44
C ASP A 130 1.37 20.38 -3.47
N GLY A 131 0.79 20.05 -2.30
CA GLY A 131 -0.29 19.08 -2.19
C GLY A 131 0.11 17.66 -2.59
N ALA A 132 1.38 17.29 -2.43
CA ALA A 132 1.89 16.05 -2.94
C ALA A 132 2.09 14.97 -1.88
N ASP A 133 2.08 13.72 -2.34
CA ASP A 133 2.35 12.52 -1.56
C ASP A 133 3.82 12.44 -1.13
N ALA A 134 4.10 11.69 -0.08
CA ALA A 134 5.49 11.37 0.24
C ALA A 134 6.08 10.42 -0.82
N THR A 135 5.31 9.42 -1.25
CA THR A 135 5.66 8.55 -2.37
C THR A 135 4.41 8.06 -3.08
N TRP A 136 4.47 7.99 -4.39
CA TRP A 136 3.39 7.42 -5.19
C TRP A 136 3.88 6.92 -6.54
N GLN A 137 3.11 5.99 -7.13
CA GLN A 137 3.30 5.60 -8.53
C GLN A 137 2.08 4.86 -9.07
N ARG A 138 1.88 4.97 -10.36
CA ARG A 138 0.87 4.23 -11.12
C ARG A 138 1.37 3.86 -12.53
N ASN A 139 0.70 2.90 -13.16
CA ASN A 139 1.00 2.46 -14.53
C ASN A 139 2.46 1.97 -14.70
N LYS A 140 3.03 1.36 -13.67
CA LYS A 140 4.35 0.74 -13.69
C LYS A 140 4.27 -0.77 -13.52
N THR A 141 5.33 -1.44 -13.92
CA THR A 141 5.44 -2.89 -13.80
C THR A 141 6.69 -3.27 -13.00
N GLY A 142 6.49 -4.14 -12.03
CA GLY A 142 7.59 -4.71 -11.26
C GLY A 142 8.17 -3.75 -10.23
N ILE A 143 7.49 -3.55 -9.12
CA ILE A 143 8.00 -2.75 -7.99
C ILE A 143 7.86 -3.57 -6.72
N ILE A 144 8.92 -3.63 -5.92
CA ILE A 144 8.84 -4.16 -4.56
C ILE A 144 9.47 -3.20 -3.57
N PHE A 145 8.66 -2.75 -2.60
CA PHE A 145 9.12 -2.08 -1.39
C PHE A 145 9.20 -3.09 -0.25
N ASP A 146 10.31 -3.06 0.47
CA ASP A 146 10.57 -3.95 1.60
C ASP A 146 11.21 -3.21 2.76
N HIS A 147 10.62 -3.29 3.96
CA HIS A 147 11.10 -2.62 5.16
C HIS A 147 11.36 -1.11 4.98
N CYS A 148 10.45 -0.41 4.31
CA CYS A 148 10.52 1.04 4.16
C CYS A 148 9.54 1.74 5.11
N SER A 149 9.87 2.97 5.52
CA SER A 149 9.01 3.82 6.35
C SER A 149 8.59 5.05 5.59
N PHE A 150 7.28 5.32 5.55
CA PHE A 150 6.70 6.46 4.87
C PHE A 150 5.88 7.30 5.85
N SER A 151 6.06 8.62 5.88
CA SER A 151 5.31 9.52 6.76
C SER A 151 5.37 10.98 6.33
N TRP A 152 4.54 11.81 6.99
CA TRP A 152 4.54 13.27 6.92
C TRP A 152 4.29 13.85 5.53
N SER A 153 3.34 13.29 4.83
CA SER A 153 2.90 13.84 3.54
C SER A 153 1.99 15.06 3.72
N ILE A 154 1.86 15.81 2.65
CA ILE A 154 0.88 16.90 2.56
C ILE A 154 -0.47 16.36 2.06
N ASP A 155 -0.49 15.39 1.16
CA ASP A 155 -1.68 14.63 0.73
C ASP A 155 -1.57 13.19 1.25
N GLU A 156 -1.34 12.18 0.42
CA GLU A 156 -1.18 10.80 0.86
C GLU A 156 0.25 10.45 1.26
N VAL A 157 0.37 9.55 2.23
CA VAL A 157 1.69 9.04 2.63
C VAL A 157 2.28 8.14 1.54
N ALA A 158 1.51 7.17 1.04
CA ALA A 158 2.00 6.21 0.05
C ALA A 158 0.86 5.70 -0.83
N SER A 159 0.82 6.11 -2.10
CA SER A 159 -0.24 5.75 -3.05
C SER A 159 0.32 4.93 -4.22
N PHE A 160 -0.13 3.66 -4.31
CA PHE A 160 0.29 2.74 -5.37
C PHE A 160 -0.91 2.03 -5.97
N TYR A 161 -1.24 2.35 -7.21
CA TYR A 161 -2.39 1.79 -7.92
C TYR A 161 -2.14 1.71 -9.42
N ASP A 162 -2.95 0.95 -10.13
CA ASP A 162 -2.79 0.68 -11.58
C ASP A 162 -1.43 0.07 -11.95
N ASN A 163 -0.67 -0.43 -10.97
CA ASN A 163 0.61 -1.10 -11.19
C ASN A 163 0.40 -2.60 -11.44
N ASN A 164 1.37 -3.23 -12.07
CA ASN A 164 1.39 -4.67 -12.29
C ASN A 164 2.64 -5.29 -11.64
N ASN A 165 2.51 -6.48 -11.07
CA ASN A 165 3.59 -7.14 -10.32
C ASN A 165 4.18 -6.23 -9.21
N PHE A 166 3.29 -5.74 -8.37
CA PHE A 166 3.61 -4.84 -7.27
C PHE A 166 3.60 -5.57 -5.92
N THR A 167 4.56 -5.27 -5.07
CA THR A 167 4.52 -5.67 -3.65
C THR A 167 4.99 -4.52 -2.75
N MET A 168 4.25 -4.29 -1.67
CA MET A 168 4.70 -3.52 -0.52
C MET A 168 4.62 -4.42 0.70
N GLN A 169 5.76 -4.79 1.24
CA GLN A 169 5.88 -5.73 2.35
C GLN A 169 6.69 -5.15 3.50
N TRP A 170 6.28 -5.45 4.74
CA TRP A 170 6.97 -5.05 5.95
C TRP A 170 7.27 -3.54 6.03
N CYS A 171 6.43 -2.72 5.43
CA CYS A 171 6.57 -1.27 5.43
C CYS A 171 5.73 -0.62 6.52
N THR A 172 6.11 0.61 6.89
CA THR A 172 5.34 1.50 7.77
C THR A 172 4.77 2.63 6.94
N VAL A 173 3.45 2.84 7.01
CA VAL A 173 2.72 3.96 6.39
C VAL A 173 1.99 4.69 7.50
N ALA A 174 2.53 5.79 7.97
CA ALA A 174 2.02 6.39 9.19
C ALA A 174 2.12 7.92 9.22
N GLU A 175 1.26 8.50 10.04
CA GLU A 175 1.33 9.90 10.44
C GLU A 175 1.40 10.87 9.26
N SER A 176 0.39 10.84 8.39
CA SER A 176 0.19 11.93 7.45
C SER A 176 -0.20 13.20 8.22
N LEU A 177 0.31 14.34 7.76
CA LEU A 177 0.06 15.62 8.42
C LEU A 177 -1.40 16.03 8.24
N THR A 178 -2.10 16.33 9.32
CA THR A 178 -3.55 16.65 9.26
C THR A 178 -3.82 18.06 8.76
N ASN A 179 -2.97 19.03 9.13
CA ASN A 179 -3.08 20.42 8.71
C ASN A 179 -1.78 20.91 8.05
N PRO A 180 -1.38 20.28 6.92
CA PRO A 180 -0.09 20.57 6.29
C PRO A 180 -0.09 21.86 5.46
N GLY A 181 -1.23 22.58 5.39
CA GLY A 181 -1.40 23.73 4.51
C GLY A 181 -1.83 23.34 3.08
N HIS A 182 -2.38 22.14 2.88
CA HIS A 182 -2.89 21.71 1.58
C HIS A 182 -4.02 22.65 1.08
N SER A 183 -4.03 22.96 -0.23
CA SER A 183 -4.98 23.92 -0.83
C SER A 183 -6.46 23.52 -0.69
N LYS A 184 -6.75 22.23 -0.49
CA LYS A 184 -8.10 21.70 -0.24
C LYS A 184 -8.47 21.65 1.25
N GLY A 185 -7.64 22.18 2.16
CA GLY A 185 -7.86 22.15 3.60
C GLY A 185 -7.22 20.95 4.30
N ALA A 186 -7.81 20.52 5.42
CA ALA A 186 -7.26 19.45 6.26
C ALA A 186 -7.18 18.13 5.47
N HIS A 187 -6.01 17.48 5.55
CA HIS A 187 -5.69 16.17 4.99
C HIS A 187 -5.20 15.24 6.11
N GLY A 188 -4.40 14.28 5.84
CA GLY A 188 -3.93 13.28 6.80
C GLY A 188 -4.22 11.87 6.30
N TYR A 189 -3.99 11.66 5.00
CA TYR A 189 -4.41 10.47 4.27
C TYR A 189 -3.27 9.45 4.18
N GLY A 190 -3.61 8.17 4.30
CA GLY A 190 -2.66 7.08 4.19
C GLY A 190 -2.24 6.80 2.76
N GLY A 191 -3.17 6.32 1.94
CA GLY A 191 -2.85 6.05 0.54
C GLY A 191 -3.98 5.38 -0.25
N ILE A 192 -3.89 5.50 -1.56
CA ILE A 192 -4.70 4.76 -2.51
C ILE A 192 -3.91 3.54 -2.94
N TRP A 193 -4.45 2.34 -2.69
CA TRP A 193 -3.81 1.06 -2.97
C TRP A 193 -4.63 0.25 -3.97
N GLY A 194 -3.95 -0.29 -4.96
CA GLY A 194 -4.59 -1.08 -6.00
C GLY A 194 -3.57 -1.63 -6.98
N GLY A 195 -4.04 -2.23 -8.05
CA GLY A 195 -3.21 -2.73 -9.14
C GLY A 195 -3.74 -4.00 -9.76
N LYS A 196 -3.25 -4.30 -10.95
CA LYS A 196 -3.64 -5.49 -11.71
C LYS A 196 -3.20 -6.77 -11.00
N LEU A 197 -1.98 -6.78 -10.48
CA LEU A 197 -1.42 -7.81 -9.61
C LEU A 197 -0.64 -7.09 -8.51
N ALA A 198 -1.27 -6.87 -7.36
CA ALA A 198 -0.69 -6.10 -6.27
C ALA A 198 -0.83 -6.80 -4.92
N SER A 199 0.24 -6.88 -4.17
CA SER A 199 0.28 -7.42 -2.81
C SER A 199 0.71 -6.36 -1.82
N PHE A 200 -0.07 -6.22 -0.76
CA PHE A 200 0.22 -5.36 0.38
C PHE A 200 0.16 -6.24 1.63
N HIS A 201 1.30 -6.60 2.18
CA HIS A 201 1.31 -7.53 3.31
C HIS A 201 2.31 -7.17 4.40
N HIS A 202 1.97 -7.52 5.63
CA HIS A 202 2.79 -7.27 6.81
C HIS A 202 3.18 -5.79 7.00
N ASN A 203 2.30 -4.88 6.55
CA ASN A 203 2.53 -3.44 6.70
C ASN A 203 1.87 -2.90 7.96
N PHE A 204 2.52 -1.93 8.59
CA PHE A 204 1.92 -1.09 9.61
C PHE A 204 1.28 0.14 8.95
N VAL A 205 0.01 0.40 9.28
CA VAL A 205 -0.77 1.55 8.77
C VAL A 205 -1.35 2.28 9.97
N GLY A 206 -0.87 3.48 10.26
CA GLY A 206 -1.26 4.11 11.52
C GLY A 206 -1.35 5.63 11.51
N HIS A 207 -2.09 6.17 12.49
CA HIS A 207 -2.20 7.61 12.74
C HIS A 207 -2.66 8.42 11.52
N LEU A 208 -3.72 7.96 10.87
CA LEU A 208 -4.27 8.55 9.65
C LEU A 208 -5.69 9.05 9.87
N THR A 209 -6.06 10.14 9.21
CA THR A 209 -7.43 10.66 9.26
C THR A 209 -8.34 10.00 8.23
N ASN A 210 -7.78 9.49 7.13
CA ASN A 210 -8.50 8.83 6.05
C ASN A 210 -7.57 7.95 5.20
N ARG A 211 -8.12 7.16 4.29
CA ARG A 211 -7.38 6.30 3.34
C ARG A 211 -6.37 5.38 4.01
N GLY A 212 -6.82 4.64 4.98
CA GLY A 212 -5.97 3.71 5.73
C GLY A 212 -6.18 2.21 5.45
N PRO A 213 -6.02 1.68 4.22
CA PRO A 213 -5.95 2.32 2.90
C PRO A 213 -7.34 2.58 2.25
N ARG A 214 -7.36 3.34 1.14
CA ARG A 214 -8.44 3.33 0.16
C ARG A 214 -8.06 2.40 -0.99
N PHE A 215 -8.86 1.40 -1.29
CA PHE A 215 -8.67 0.60 -2.50
C PHE A 215 -9.05 1.40 -3.74
N ASN A 216 -8.24 1.28 -4.79
CA ASN A 216 -8.44 2.07 -6.01
C ASN A 216 -9.73 1.67 -6.73
N GLY A 217 -9.92 0.39 -6.99
CA GLY A 217 -10.94 -0.09 -7.91
C GLY A 217 -10.68 0.40 -9.34
N ALA A 218 -11.59 0.09 -10.22
CA ALA A 218 -11.51 0.60 -11.59
C ALA A 218 -12.00 2.05 -11.65
N ARG A 219 -11.22 2.93 -12.25
CA ARG A 219 -11.46 4.38 -12.34
C ARG A 219 -11.56 4.82 -13.79
N TYR A 220 -12.69 4.53 -14.41
CA TYR A 220 -12.91 4.69 -15.85
C TYR A 220 -12.91 6.12 -16.38
N GLY A 221 -13.18 7.11 -15.57
CA GLY A 221 -13.20 8.51 -15.99
C GLY A 221 -11.85 9.22 -15.98
N TRP A 222 -10.77 8.49 -15.73
CA TRP A 222 -9.44 9.09 -15.64
C TRP A 222 -8.70 9.01 -16.97
N THR A 223 -8.05 10.11 -17.35
CA THR A 223 -7.28 10.21 -18.59
C THR A 223 -6.23 9.12 -18.78
N GLY A 224 -5.73 8.49 -17.71
CA GLY A 224 -4.83 7.36 -17.77
C GLY A 224 -5.45 6.06 -18.26
N TYR A 225 -6.76 5.91 -18.16
CA TYR A 225 -7.49 4.75 -18.70
C TYR A 225 -7.93 4.98 -20.14
N THR A 226 -8.38 6.19 -20.47
CA THR A 226 -8.82 6.56 -21.82
C THR A 226 -7.68 6.60 -22.84
N SER A 227 -6.43 6.73 -22.40
CA SER A 227 -5.23 6.63 -23.23
C SER A 227 -4.59 5.25 -23.27
N ASN A 228 -5.16 4.26 -22.55
CA ASN A 228 -4.64 2.90 -22.53
C ASN A 228 -5.17 2.14 -23.74
N LYS A 229 -4.28 1.59 -24.58
CA LYS A 229 -4.66 0.77 -25.74
C LYS A 229 -5.55 -0.42 -25.35
N ASP A 230 -5.37 -0.98 -24.16
CA ASP A 230 -6.18 -2.08 -23.64
C ASP A 230 -7.60 -1.64 -23.37
N TYR A 231 -7.82 -0.38 -23.03
CA TYR A 231 -9.13 0.21 -22.83
C TYR A 231 -9.84 0.45 -24.17
N ASP A 232 -9.16 1.03 -25.14
CA ASP A 232 -9.73 1.36 -26.44
C ASP A 232 -9.93 0.14 -27.35
N THR A 233 -9.21 -0.96 -27.12
CA THR A 233 -9.23 -2.16 -27.98
C THR A 233 -10.12 -3.29 -27.45
N TYR A 234 -11.13 -3.00 -26.62
CA TYR A 234 -11.96 -4.03 -25.99
C TYR A 234 -11.23 -4.87 -24.92
N GLN A 235 -9.99 -4.61 -24.65
CA GLN A 235 -9.25 -5.25 -23.56
C GLN A 235 -9.46 -4.55 -22.21
N TRP A 236 -10.16 -3.43 -22.20
CA TRP A 236 -10.65 -2.77 -20.98
C TRP A 236 -11.36 -3.76 -20.04
N LYS A 237 -12.10 -4.70 -20.59
CA LYS A 237 -12.74 -5.80 -19.85
C LYS A 237 -11.72 -6.55 -18.98
N ASN A 238 -10.55 -6.88 -19.53
CA ASN A 238 -9.48 -7.51 -18.79
C ASN A 238 -8.81 -6.55 -17.81
N THR A 239 -8.74 -5.26 -18.13
CA THR A 239 -8.19 -4.23 -17.24
C THR A 239 -9.06 -4.07 -15.99
N VAL A 240 -10.37 -4.02 -16.15
CA VAL A 240 -11.34 -3.94 -15.03
C VAL A 240 -11.32 -5.20 -14.18
N GLN A 241 -11.36 -6.35 -14.82
CA GLN A 241 -11.35 -7.65 -14.15
C GLN A 241 -9.96 -8.03 -13.65
N ALA A 242 -8.91 -7.37 -14.14
CA ALA A 242 -7.54 -7.65 -13.79
C ALA A 242 -7.05 -6.88 -12.56
N GLU A 243 -7.87 -6.03 -11.94
CA GLU A 243 -7.49 -5.49 -10.64
C GLU A 243 -7.57 -6.59 -9.59
N ASN A 244 -6.41 -7.08 -9.16
CA ASN A 244 -6.26 -8.10 -8.14
C ASN A 244 -5.39 -7.57 -7.02
N VAL A 245 -6.00 -7.35 -5.88
CA VAL A 245 -5.35 -6.82 -4.68
C VAL A 245 -5.34 -7.89 -3.59
N ASP A 246 -4.17 -8.23 -3.12
CA ASP A 246 -3.99 -9.08 -1.95
C ASP A 246 -3.54 -8.23 -0.77
N PHE A 247 -4.46 -8.03 0.19
CA PHE A 247 -4.24 -7.26 1.41
C PHE A 247 -4.30 -8.19 2.61
N ARG A 248 -3.14 -8.54 3.16
CA ARG A 248 -3.07 -9.52 4.26
C ARG A 248 -2.03 -9.20 5.31
N ASN A 249 -2.27 -9.70 6.52
CA ASN A 249 -1.37 -9.59 7.66
C ASN A 249 -0.88 -8.16 7.95
N CYS A 250 -1.65 -7.16 7.52
CA CYS A 250 -1.39 -5.76 7.86
C CYS A 250 -1.97 -5.41 9.24
N VAL A 251 -1.38 -4.43 9.88
CA VAL A 251 -1.83 -3.88 11.15
C VAL A 251 -2.30 -2.45 10.93
N MET A 252 -3.57 -2.19 11.17
CA MET A 252 -4.12 -0.83 11.20
C MET A 252 -4.26 -0.39 12.63
N TYR A 253 -3.61 0.72 12.98
CA TYR A 253 -3.70 1.30 14.30
C TYR A 253 -4.06 2.78 14.24
N ASN A 254 -5.09 3.18 14.98
CA ASN A 254 -5.52 4.58 15.06
C ASN A 254 -5.67 5.24 13.67
N ALA A 255 -6.19 4.46 12.71
CA ALA A 255 -6.40 4.88 11.33
C ALA A 255 -7.91 5.03 11.07
N GLN A 256 -8.32 6.22 10.64
CA GLN A 256 -9.71 6.48 10.24
C GLN A 256 -9.86 6.20 8.73
N GLY A 257 -11.08 5.92 8.30
CA GLY A 257 -11.34 5.58 6.89
C GLY A 257 -10.59 4.31 6.46
N THR A 258 -10.56 3.30 7.33
CA THR A 258 -9.84 2.05 7.12
C THR A 258 -10.51 1.21 6.06
N CYS A 259 -9.76 0.75 5.08
CA CYS A 259 -10.16 -0.17 4.03
C CYS A 259 -11.53 0.17 3.43
N TYR A 260 -11.55 1.10 2.48
CA TYR A 260 -12.75 1.44 1.72
C TYR A 260 -12.40 1.67 0.25
N GLY A 261 -13.40 1.88 -0.58
CA GLY A 261 -13.20 2.08 -2.01
C GLY A 261 -13.38 0.80 -2.80
N GLY A 262 -12.60 0.61 -3.85
CA GLY A 262 -12.75 -0.51 -4.76
C GLY A 262 -13.96 -0.40 -5.69
N PRO A 263 -14.36 0.82 -6.15
CA PRO A 263 -15.48 0.97 -7.08
C PRO A 263 -15.15 0.37 -8.44
N GLY A 264 -16.17 0.01 -9.20
CA GLY A 264 -16.07 -0.29 -10.62
C GLY A 264 -15.54 -1.66 -11.00
N GLY A 265 -15.08 -2.46 -10.09
CA GLY A 265 -14.68 -3.83 -10.37
C GLY A 265 -13.28 -4.20 -9.88
N GLY A 266 -13.02 -5.48 -9.85
CA GLY A 266 -11.79 -6.06 -9.36
C GLY A 266 -12.03 -7.16 -8.33
N GLN A 267 -10.96 -7.72 -7.82
CA GLN A 267 -10.97 -8.76 -6.80
C GLN A 267 -10.01 -8.36 -5.66
N ILE A 268 -10.51 -8.34 -4.44
CA ILE A 268 -9.75 -7.90 -3.28
C ILE A 268 -9.79 -8.99 -2.20
N ASN A 269 -8.64 -9.50 -1.82
CA ASN A 269 -8.48 -10.36 -0.66
C ASN A 269 -8.16 -9.49 0.56
N ILE A 270 -8.89 -9.67 1.66
CA ILE A 270 -8.65 -9.02 2.96
C ILE A 270 -8.49 -10.14 3.99
N VAL A 271 -7.25 -10.53 4.30
CA VAL A 271 -6.96 -11.78 5.00
C VAL A 271 -6.08 -11.56 6.22
N ASN A 272 -6.54 -12.04 7.37
CA ASN A 272 -5.74 -12.10 8.61
C ASN A 272 -5.11 -10.75 9.00
N ASN A 273 -5.80 -9.63 8.78
CA ASN A 273 -5.34 -8.32 9.22
C ASN A 273 -5.78 -8.05 10.67
N TYR A 274 -5.06 -7.17 11.34
CA TYR A 274 -5.36 -6.73 12.69
C TYR A 274 -5.73 -5.24 12.70
N TYR A 275 -6.93 -4.93 13.15
CA TYR A 275 -7.48 -3.57 13.22
C TYR A 275 -7.61 -3.17 14.68
N LYS A 276 -6.75 -2.27 15.14
CA LYS A 276 -6.76 -1.77 16.51
C LYS A 276 -7.20 -0.32 16.54
N ALA A 277 -8.33 -0.06 17.20
CA ALA A 277 -8.80 1.28 17.43
C ALA A 277 -7.84 2.02 18.38
N GLY A 278 -7.48 3.23 18.00
CA GLY A 278 -6.70 4.13 18.85
C GLY A 278 -7.51 5.34 19.29
N PRO A 279 -6.95 6.14 20.20
CA PRO A 279 -7.60 7.34 20.69
C PRO A 279 -7.91 8.32 19.56
N SER A 280 -9.07 8.96 19.60
CA SER A 280 -9.44 10.01 18.65
C SER A 280 -8.47 11.18 18.74
N HIS A 281 -8.05 11.71 17.61
CA HIS A 281 -7.40 13.00 17.56
C HIS A 281 -8.45 14.11 17.67
N SER A 282 -8.71 14.60 18.84
CA SER A 282 -9.10 15.99 18.94
C SER A 282 -7.78 16.77 18.91
N LEU A 283 -7.63 17.59 17.89
CA LEU A 283 -6.44 18.42 17.68
C LEU A 283 -6.33 19.52 18.73
N LYS A 284 -6.14 19.17 20.00
CA LYS A 284 -5.53 20.09 20.94
C LYS A 284 -4.04 20.05 20.65
N SER A 285 -3.57 20.97 19.82
CA SER A 285 -2.15 21.15 19.69
C SER A 285 -1.58 21.55 21.05
N THR A 286 -0.70 20.74 21.57
CA THR A 286 0.13 21.11 22.71
C THR A 286 1.58 21.16 22.27
N THR A 287 2.39 21.95 22.95
CA THR A 287 3.81 22.01 22.69
C THR A 287 4.53 21.14 23.71
N LEU A 288 5.15 20.05 23.24
CA LEU A 288 6.02 19.22 24.03
C LEU A 288 7.48 19.44 23.53
N ASN A 289 8.35 19.90 24.41
CA ASN A 289 9.75 20.17 24.07
C ASN A 289 9.95 21.05 22.83
N GLY A 290 9.11 22.09 22.68
CA GLY A 290 9.16 23.00 21.53
C GLY A 290 8.47 22.46 20.27
N LEU A 291 7.99 21.23 20.26
CA LEU A 291 7.29 20.61 19.14
C LEU A 291 5.77 20.70 19.31
N LYS A 292 5.10 21.11 18.26
CA LYS A 292 3.64 21.11 18.22
C LYS A 292 3.14 19.70 17.97
N VAL A 293 2.51 19.11 18.97
CA VAL A 293 1.97 17.75 18.91
C VAL A 293 0.46 17.77 19.14
N SER A 294 -0.27 16.89 18.51
CA SER A 294 -1.68 16.68 18.78
C SER A 294 -1.83 15.56 19.80
N VAL A 295 -2.44 15.88 20.93
CA VAL A 295 -2.70 14.90 21.98
C VAL A 295 -4.12 14.36 21.84
N SER A 296 -4.27 13.05 21.98
CA SER A 296 -5.55 12.36 21.94
C SER A 296 -6.53 12.89 23.00
N SER A 297 -7.79 13.03 22.60
CA SER A 297 -8.89 13.33 23.53
C SER A 297 -9.40 12.10 24.28
N GLY A 298 -8.91 10.91 23.98
CA GLY A 298 -9.40 9.65 24.53
C GLY A 298 -10.72 9.16 23.92
N LYS A 299 -11.21 9.79 22.85
CA LYS A 299 -12.40 9.33 22.12
C LYS A 299 -12.01 8.41 20.99
N GLU A 300 -12.80 7.38 20.72
CA GLU A 300 -12.62 6.53 19.54
C GLU A 300 -12.84 7.33 18.25
N ARG A 301 -12.03 7.05 17.23
CA ARG A 301 -12.30 7.50 15.89
C ARG A 301 -13.43 6.68 15.29
N GLY A 302 -14.34 7.34 14.62
CA GLY A 302 -15.39 6.65 13.88
C GLY A 302 -14.80 5.69 12.85
N ASN A 303 -15.44 4.52 12.69
CA ASN A 303 -15.11 3.51 11.69
C ASN A 303 -13.74 2.83 11.81
N GLN A 304 -13.09 2.84 12.98
CA GLN A 304 -11.82 2.13 13.18
C GLN A 304 -11.99 0.62 13.35
N ASP A 305 -13.15 0.16 13.76
CA ASP A 305 -13.46 -1.25 13.99
C ASP A 305 -14.10 -1.96 12.78
N ARG A 306 -14.26 -1.26 11.66
CA ARG A 306 -14.72 -1.86 10.42
C ARG A 306 -13.59 -2.59 9.71
N ILE A 307 -13.93 -3.68 9.02
CA ILE A 307 -12.98 -4.41 8.17
C ILE A 307 -12.84 -3.71 6.82
N THR A 308 -13.94 -3.38 6.18
CA THR A 308 -13.94 -2.61 4.94
C THR A 308 -15.30 -1.94 4.71
N GLN A 309 -15.33 -0.97 3.83
CA GLN A 309 -16.55 -0.41 3.26
C GLN A 309 -16.59 -0.72 1.77
N VAL A 310 -17.61 -1.44 1.37
CA VAL A 310 -17.89 -1.69 -0.04
C VAL A 310 -18.37 -0.38 -0.68
N THR A 311 -17.71 0.04 -1.73
CA THR A 311 -17.99 1.30 -2.43
C THR A 311 -18.39 0.97 -3.87
N VAL A 312 -19.53 1.48 -4.29
CA VAL A 312 -20.01 1.35 -5.67
C VAL A 312 -19.50 2.49 -6.56
N SER A 313 -19.38 2.24 -7.84
CA SER A 313 -19.11 3.29 -8.82
C SER A 313 -20.27 4.27 -8.89
N THR A 314 -19.95 5.54 -8.84
CA THR A 314 -20.90 6.64 -9.05
C THR A 314 -20.56 7.40 -10.32
N SER A 315 -21.45 8.29 -10.75
CA SER A 315 -21.25 9.12 -11.96
C SER A 315 -19.92 9.89 -11.98
N GLY A 316 -19.36 10.21 -10.82
CA GLY A 316 -18.04 10.87 -10.71
C GLY A 316 -16.84 9.93 -10.92
N ASN A 317 -17.06 8.62 -10.86
CA ASN A 317 -16.03 7.60 -11.00
C ASN A 317 -16.19 6.75 -12.28
N SER A 318 -17.30 6.89 -12.99
CA SER A 318 -17.57 6.22 -14.25
C SER A 318 -17.20 7.11 -15.43
N ASP A 319 -16.64 6.52 -16.47
CA ASP A 319 -16.41 7.20 -17.73
C ASP A 319 -17.77 7.59 -18.35
N LYS A 320 -17.86 8.82 -18.87
CA LYS A 320 -19.06 9.27 -19.59
C LYS A 320 -19.38 8.39 -20.80
N ASN A 321 -18.39 7.76 -21.38
CA ASN A 321 -18.50 6.83 -22.51
C ASN A 321 -18.87 5.41 -22.08
N HIS A 322 -18.80 5.10 -20.79
CA HIS A 322 -19.04 3.78 -20.23
C HIS A 322 -19.99 3.85 -19.02
N PRO A 323 -21.24 4.30 -19.22
CA PRO A 323 -22.23 4.41 -18.14
C PRO A 323 -22.61 3.05 -17.54
N GLU A 324 -22.24 1.98 -18.18
CA GLU A 324 -22.41 0.60 -17.70
C GLU A 324 -21.62 0.28 -16.43
N PHE A 325 -20.59 1.02 -16.11
CA PHE A 325 -19.83 0.84 -14.87
C PHE A 325 -20.50 1.48 -13.65
N TYR A 326 -21.54 2.25 -13.87
CA TYR A 326 -22.27 2.87 -12.77
C TYR A 326 -22.93 1.80 -11.89
N GLY A 327 -22.73 1.91 -10.59
CA GLY A 327 -23.28 0.95 -9.61
C GLY A 327 -22.43 -0.31 -9.41
N MET A 328 -21.27 -0.42 -10.06
CA MET A 328 -20.37 -1.57 -9.89
C MET A 328 -19.44 -1.40 -8.69
N THR A 329 -19.09 -2.51 -8.07
CA THR A 329 -18.07 -2.59 -7.01
C THR A 329 -17.09 -3.74 -7.26
N SER A 330 -16.00 -3.77 -6.52
CA SER A 330 -15.12 -4.94 -6.47
C SER A 330 -15.77 -6.10 -5.72
N ARG A 331 -15.26 -7.29 -5.93
CA ARG A 331 -15.60 -8.51 -5.18
C ARG A 331 -14.55 -8.76 -4.11
N TYR A 332 -14.97 -9.34 -3.00
CA TYR A 332 -14.12 -9.47 -1.82
C TYR A 332 -14.06 -10.91 -1.32
N PHE A 333 -12.88 -11.36 -0.97
CA PHE A 333 -12.65 -12.49 -0.09
C PHE A 333 -12.13 -11.96 1.26
N ILE A 334 -12.91 -12.15 2.32
CA ILE A 334 -12.62 -11.58 3.65
C ILE A 334 -12.59 -12.72 4.65
N ASN A 335 -11.44 -12.96 5.28
CA ASN A 335 -11.25 -14.09 6.18
C ASN A 335 -10.17 -13.85 7.24
N GLY A 336 -10.45 -14.23 8.48
CA GLY A 336 -9.49 -14.30 9.58
C GLY A 336 -9.11 -12.93 10.19
N ASN A 337 -9.83 -11.86 9.86
CA ASN A 337 -9.51 -10.52 10.34
C ASN A 337 -9.97 -10.31 11.79
N THR A 338 -9.15 -9.62 12.56
CA THR A 338 -9.38 -9.34 13.99
C THR A 338 -9.51 -7.85 14.22
N THR A 339 -10.45 -7.45 15.07
CA THR A 339 -10.60 -6.06 15.54
C THR A 339 -10.36 -5.97 17.03
N GLU A 340 -9.79 -4.86 17.49
CA GLU A 340 -9.60 -4.51 18.89
C GLU A 340 -10.09 -3.09 19.16
N THR A 341 -10.96 -2.93 20.15
CA THR A 341 -11.48 -1.62 20.56
C THR A 341 -10.46 -0.87 21.41
N THR A 342 -10.65 0.43 21.63
CA THR A 342 -9.84 1.25 22.57
C THR A 342 -9.86 0.73 24.00
N LYS A 343 -10.86 -0.07 24.36
CA LYS A 343 -10.99 -0.71 25.68
C LYS A 343 -10.34 -2.10 25.74
N GLY A 344 -9.64 -2.51 24.66
CA GLY A 344 -8.96 -3.80 24.59
C GLY A 344 -9.88 -5.00 24.32
N SER A 345 -11.15 -4.78 23.95
CA SER A 345 -12.04 -5.88 23.55
C SER A 345 -11.66 -6.37 22.17
N VAL A 346 -11.27 -7.64 22.08
CA VAL A 346 -10.80 -8.28 20.83
C VAL A 346 -11.92 -9.13 20.22
N THR A 347 -12.21 -8.93 18.94
CA THR A 347 -13.12 -9.76 18.16
C THR A 347 -12.35 -10.45 17.04
N LYS A 348 -12.12 -11.74 17.20
CA LYS A 348 -11.51 -12.60 16.16
C LYS A 348 -12.52 -12.90 15.06
N ASN A 349 -12.04 -13.03 13.83
CA ASN A 349 -12.87 -13.35 12.65
C ASN A 349 -14.08 -12.40 12.54
N LYS A 350 -13.83 -11.10 12.73
CA LYS A 350 -14.86 -10.06 12.56
C LYS A 350 -15.42 -10.10 11.13
N ASP A 351 -14.53 -10.23 10.15
CA ASP A 351 -14.78 -10.48 8.73
C ASP A 351 -16.02 -9.74 8.18
N TRP A 352 -16.96 -10.46 7.62
CA TRP A 352 -18.18 -9.90 7.03
C TRP A 352 -19.08 -9.14 8.02
N LYS A 353 -18.98 -9.40 9.32
CA LYS A 353 -19.67 -8.64 10.37
C LYS A 353 -19.11 -7.22 10.53
N GLY A 354 -17.90 -6.96 10.03
CA GLY A 354 -17.26 -5.66 10.03
C GLY A 354 -17.34 -4.94 8.66
N VAL A 355 -18.12 -5.43 7.73
CA VAL A 355 -18.30 -4.79 6.41
C VAL A 355 -19.44 -3.79 6.47
N ILE A 356 -19.20 -2.61 5.91
CA ILE A 356 -20.22 -1.57 5.70
C ILE A 356 -20.45 -1.44 4.19
N TYR A 357 -21.66 -1.11 3.81
CA TYR A 357 -22.06 -0.98 2.41
C TYR A 357 -22.46 0.45 2.09
N ASP A 358 -22.07 0.93 0.93
CA ASP A 358 -22.66 2.11 0.32
C ASP A 358 -23.99 1.76 -0.35
N ASP A 359 -24.71 2.76 -0.83
CA ASP A 359 -25.96 2.57 -1.58
C ASP A 359 -25.76 1.66 -2.80
N GLY A 360 -26.83 0.94 -3.16
CA GLY A 360 -26.85 0.06 -4.34
C GLY A 360 -26.48 -1.39 -4.07
N THR A 361 -26.46 -1.81 -2.81
CA THR A 361 -26.31 -3.22 -2.44
C THR A 361 -27.67 -3.87 -2.16
N TYR A 362 -27.74 -5.19 -2.38
CA TYR A 362 -28.91 -6.02 -2.17
C TYR A 362 -28.54 -7.29 -1.45
N THR A 363 -29.39 -7.76 -0.54
CA THR A 363 -29.28 -9.07 0.10
C THR A 363 -30.31 -10.02 -0.49
N TYR A 364 -29.87 -11.18 -0.95
CA TYR A 364 -30.73 -12.23 -1.45
C TYR A 364 -30.25 -13.59 -0.96
N ASN A 365 -31.14 -14.36 -0.32
CA ASN A 365 -30.81 -15.65 0.30
C ASN A 365 -29.58 -15.60 1.21
N GLY A 366 -29.38 -14.50 1.95
CA GLY A 366 -28.23 -14.30 2.83
C GLY A 366 -26.93 -13.89 2.14
N GLU A 367 -26.93 -13.73 0.84
CA GLU A 367 -25.77 -13.27 0.06
C GLU A 367 -25.89 -11.80 -0.33
N GLU A 368 -24.76 -11.09 -0.34
CA GLU A 368 -24.67 -9.68 -0.68
C GLU A 368 -24.37 -9.48 -2.16
N TYR A 369 -25.09 -8.54 -2.77
CA TYR A 369 -24.96 -8.20 -4.19
C TYR A 369 -24.87 -6.69 -4.38
N SER A 370 -23.98 -6.24 -5.27
CA SER A 370 -23.97 -4.88 -5.76
C SER A 370 -24.86 -4.73 -6.99
N ALA A 371 -25.57 -3.61 -7.10
CA ALA A 371 -26.29 -3.28 -8.31
C ALA A 371 -25.33 -3.15 -9.50
N ASP A 372 -25.64 -3.83 -10.58
CA ASP A 372 -24.93 -3.76 -11.85
C ASP A 372 -25.97 -3.62 -12.97
N LYS A 373 -25.88 -2.53 -13.74
CA LYS A 373 -26.83 -2.26 -14.82
C LYS A 373 -26.58 -3.11 -16.05
N LYS A 374 -25.40 -3.73 -16.15
CA LYS A 374 -25.03 -4.62 -17.25
C LYS A 374 -24.13 -5.73 -16.75
N ASN A 375 -24.24 -6.88 -17.39
CA ASN A 375 -23.37 -8.03 -17.14
C ASN A 375 -21.95 -7.74 -17.67
N PHE A 376 -21.14 -7.09 -16.85
CA PHE A 376 -19.87 -6.51 -17.29
C PHE A 376 -18.67 -7.42 -17.05
N TYR A 377 -18.74 -8.28 -16.06
CA TYR A 377 -17.62 -9.08 -15.60
C TYR A 377 -17.38 -10.37 -16.40
N GLY A 378 -18.22 -10.64 -17.41
CA GLY A 378 -18.12 -11.89 -18.18
C GLY A 378 -18.34 -13.14 -17.32
N ASP A 379 -17.83 -14.27 -17.78
CA ASP A 379 -18.13 -15.60 -17.19
C ASP A 379 -17.52 -15.81 -15.79
N ALA A 380 -16.62 -14.95 -15.34
CA ALA A 380 -15.96 -15.08 -14.04
C ALA A 380 -16.80 -14.59 -12.85
N VAL A 381 -17.96 -13.98 -13.09
CA VAL A 381 -18.75 -13.34 -12.06
C VAL A 381 -20.20 -13.86 -12.08
N ALA A 382 -20.67 -14.29 -10.91
CA ALA A 382 -22.06 -14.68 -10.76
C ALA A 382 -22.98 -13.45 -10.81
N HIS A 383 -23.86 -13.41 -11.80
CA HIS A 383 -24.90 -12.40 -11.93
C HIS A 383 -26.26 -12.96 -11.54
N GLN A 384 -27.05 -12.12 -10.90
CA GLN A 384 -28.47 -12.41 -10.63
C GLN A 384 -29.31 -11.17 -10.92
N THR A 385 -30.56 -11.39 -11.26
CA THR A 385 -31.58 -10.35 -11.30
C THR A 385 -32.40 -10.44 -10.02
N ILE A 386 -32.33 -9.40 -9.18
CA ILE A 386 -33.07 -9.30 -7.93
C ILE A 386 -34.01 -8.11 -8.05
N SER A 387 -35.29 -8.36 -7.90
CA SER A 387 -36.33 -7.33 -8.03
C SER A 387 -36.24 -6.52 -9.34
N GLY A 388 -35.86 -7.16 -10.44
CA GLY A 388 -35.71 -6.52 -11.75
C GLY A 388 -34.38 -5.78 -11.96
N VAL A 389 -33.47 -5.82 -10.99
CA VAL A 389 -32.12 -5.20 -11.06
C VAL A 389 -31.07 -6.29 -11.24
N SER A 390 -30.20 -6.12 -12.22
CA SER A 390 -29.03 -6.97 -12.39
C SER A 390 -28.00 -6.68 -11.29
N CYS A 391 -27.54 -7.72 -10.62
CA CYS A 391 -26.65 -7.61 -9.47
C CYS A 391 -25.43 -8.52 -9.60
N VAL A 392 -24.31 -8.08 -9.05
CA VAL A 392 -23.05 -8.82 -8.93
C VAL A 392 -22.86 -9.29 -7.50
N LYS A 393 -22.59 -10.59 -7.31
CA LYS A 393 -22.26 -11.14 -5.99
C LYS A 393 -20.93 -10.54 -5.49
N ILE A 394 -20.98 -9.80 -4.40
CA ILE A 394 -19.82 -9.11 -3.81
C ILE A 394 -18.87 -10.11 -3.16
N LYS A 395 -19.43 -11.11 -2.47
CA LYS A 395 -18.67 -12.11 -1.73
C LYS A 395 -18.10 -13.18 -2.65
N MET A 396 -16.79 -13.38 -2.57
CA MET A 396 -16.12 -14.50 -3.23
C MET A 396 -16.05 -15.72 -2.30
N ASP A 397 -16.27 -16.91 -2.86
CA ASP A 397 -16.23 -18.17 -2.12
C ASP A 397 -14.78 -18.63 -1.85
N ALA A 398 -13.84 -18.15 -2.66
CA ALA A 398 -12.39 -18.41 -2.52
C ALA A 398 -11.60 -17.13 -2.77
N ALA A 399 -10.38 -17.09 -2.23
CA ALA A 399 -9.46 -16.00 -2.50
C ALA A 399 -9.13 -15.91 -3.99
N ALA A 400 -9.04 -14.68 -4.51
CA ALA A 400 -8.45 -14.44 -5.82
C ALA A 400 -7.00 -14.94 -5.83
N PRO A 401 -6.48 -15.40 -6.98
CA PRO A 401 -5.08 -15.79 -7.10
C PRO A 401 -4.13 -14.69 -6.62
N THR A 402 -3.15 -15.06 -5.83
CA THR A 402 -2.16 -14.15 -5.27
C THR A 402 -0.75 -14.63 -5.59
N GLY A 403 0.24 -13.75 -5.48
CA GLY A 403 1.61 -14.15 -5.29
C GLY A 403 1.76 -14.92 -3.96
N GLU A 404 2.73 -15.83 -3.87
CA GLU A 404 2.98 -16.54 -2.60
C GLU A 404 3.32 -15.54 -1.49
N VAL A 405 2.62 -15.66 -0.36
CA VAL A 405 2.85 -14.89 0.85
C VAL A 405 2.72 -15.80 2.05
N THR A 406 3.76 -15.83 2.87
CA THR A 406 3.72 -16.49 4.18
C THR A 406 2.61 -15.82 5.01
N THR A 407 1.58 -16.59 5.35
CA THR A 407 0.40 -16.05 5.99
C THR A 407 0.38 -16.48 7.48
N HIS A 408 0.28 -15.47 8.34
CA HIS A 408 0.17 -15.62 9.79
C HIS A 408 -1.28 -15.42 10.24
N SER A 409 -1.62 -15.87 11.44
CA SER A 409 -2.85 -15.42 12.09
C SER A 409 -2.80 -13.89 12.32
N ALA A 410 -3.95 -13.24 12.43
CA ALA A 410 -3.98 -11.79 12.67
C ALA A 410 -3.21 -11.37 13.95
N ALA A 411 -3.27 -12.18 15.00
CA ALA A 411 -2.54 -11.93 16.25
C ALA A 411 -1.02 -12.07 16.10
N GLU A 412 -0.56 -13.07 15.36
CA GLU A 412 0.87 -13.21 15.03
C GLU A 412 1.34 -12.08 14.12
N ALA A 413 0.51 -11.71 13.14
CA ALA A 413 0.78 -10.56 12.26
C ALA A 413 0.95 -9.27 13.08
N PHE A 414 0.07 -9.01 14.06
CA PHE A 414 0.21 -7.87 14.95
C PHE A 414 1.59 -7.82 15.60
N SER A 415 1.99 -8.92 16.25
CA SER A 415 3.28 -8.99 16.95
C SER A 415 4.48 -8.84 16.00
N LYS A 416 4.43 -9.51 14.84
CA LYS A 416 5.53 -9.49 13.86
C LYS A 416 5.64 -8.13 13.15
N VAL A 417 4.52 -7.51 12.78
CA VAL A 417 4.52 -6.20 12.14
C VAL A 417 5.09 -5.13 13.06
N LEU A 418 4.69 -5.14 14.34
CA LEU A 418 5.27 -4.21 15.31
C LEU A 418 6.79 -4.44 15.50
N ALA A 419 7.24 -5.67 15.42
CA ALA A 419 8.66 -5.99 15.55
C ALA A 419 9.48 -5.61 14.32
N TYR A 420 8.98 -5.84 13.12
CA TYR A 420 9.81 -5.88 11.91
C TYR A 420 9.43 -4.88 10.82
N SER A 421 8.27 -4.21 10.86
CA SER A 421 7.90 -3.26 9.80
C SER A 421 8.74 -1.99 9.84
N GLY A 422 8.77 -1.30 8.68
CA GLY A 422 9.55 -0.09 8.48
C GLY A 422 11.05 -0.34 8.30
N ALA A 423 11.85 0.70 8.36
CA ALA A 423 13.31 0.63 8.28
C ALA A 423 13.89 0.07 9.59
N SER A 424 13.47 -1.15 9.93
CA SER A 424 13.61 -1.78 11.24
C SER A 424 15.04 -2.21 11.59
N LEU A 425 15.97 -2.26 10.63
CA LEU A 425 17.37 -2.57 10.90
C LEU A 425 17.99 -1.53 11.86
N TYR A 426 17.68 -0.26 11.62
CA TYR A 426 18.02 0.86 12.50
C TYR A 426 16.73 1.67 12.72
N ARG A 427 15.84 1.13 13.57
CA ARG A 427 14.58 1.81 13.85
C ARG A 427 14.83 3.08 14.62
N ASP A 428 14.41 4.21 14.05
CA ASP A 428 14.53 5.50 14.71
C ASP A 428 13.41 5.73 15.75
N GLU A 429 13.51 6.82 16.49
CA GLU A 429 12.56 7.17 17.56
C GLU A 429 11.14 7.33 17.05
N ILE A 430 10.96 7.74 15.79
CA ILE A 430 9.65 7.98 15.20
C ILE A 430 8.94 6.66 14.91
N ASP A 431 9.62 5.73 14.22
CA ASP A 431 9.06 4.41 13.98
C ASP A 431 8.89 3.63 15.29
N ALA A 432 9.83 3.78 16.25
CA ALA A 432 9.73 3.16 17.56
C ALA A 432 8.49 3.66 18.32
N ARG A 433 8.21 4.96 18.24
CA ARG A 433 7.00 5.55 18.83
C ARG A 433 5.73 4.96 18.21
N TYR A 434 5.63 4.82 16.90
CA TYR A 434 4.45 4.22 16.25
C TYR A 434 4.18 2.80 16.78
N MET A 435 5.22 2.01 16.93
CA MET A 435 5.08 0.62 17.40
C MET A 435 4.68 0.57 18.88
N GLU A 436 5.27 1.42 19.70
CA GLU A 436 4.91 1.47 21.14
C GLU A 436 3.50 2.01 21.34
N GLU A 437 3.08 3.04 20.60
CA GLU A 437 1.72 3.56 20.64
C GLU A 437 0.68 2.51 20.22
N ALA A 438 0.98 1.73 19.17
CA ALA A 438 0.11 0.64 18.76
C ALA A 438 0.03 -0.47 19.81
N LYS A 439 1.12 -0.75 20.51
CA LYS A 439 1.16 -1.74 21.57
C LYS A 439 0.37 -1.29 22.79
N THR A 440 0.56 -0.05 23.23
CA THR A 440 -0.04 0.51 24.45
C THR A 440 -1.44 1.08 24.27
N GLY A 441 -1.87 1.34 23.02
CA GLY A 441 -3.15 1.99 22.74
C GLY A 441 -3.15 3.51 22.96
N THR A 442 -1.98 4.13 22.91
CA THR A 442 -1.79 5.59 23.10
C THR A 442 -1.55 6.30 21.77
N THR A 443 -1.48 7.63 21.78
CA THR A 443 -1.10 8.41 20.59
C THR A 443 -0.53 9.77 20.96
N SER A 444 0.49 10.18 20.18
CA SER A 444 1.00 11.54 20.14
C SER A 444 1.34 11.85 18.67
N VAL A 445 0.34 12.29 17.89
CA VAL A 445 0.53 12.60 16.47
C VAL A 445 0.89 14.04 16.24
N ARG A 446 1.67 14.28 15.20
CA ARG A 446 2.06 15.60 14.73
C ARG A 446 1.08 16.07 13.66
N ASP A 447 0.62 17.29 13.75
CA ASP A 447 -0.25 17.91 12.75
C ASP A 447 0.54 18.73 11.72
N LYS A 448 1.77 19.09 12.06
CA LYS A 448 2.71 19.82 11.19
C LYS A 448 4.11 19.28 11.33
N GLY A 449 4.84 19.29 10.23
CA GLY A 449 6.22 18.82 10.17
C GLY A 449 7.26 19.81 10.67
N LYS A 450 6.88 21.07 10.98
CA LYS A 450 7.82 22.10 11.44
C LYS A 450 8.41 21.78 12.81
N GLY A 451 9.69 22.01 12.95
CA GLY A 451 10.43 21.77 14.20
C GLY A 451 10.82 20.30 14.43
N LEU A 452 10.79 19.48 13.38
CA LEU A 452 11.24 18.09 13.42
C LEU A 452 12.75 17.97 13.20
N GLU A 453 13.53 18.80 13.85
CA GLU A 453 15.00 18.65 13.90
C GLU A 453 15.36 17.50 14.85
N ILE A 454 14.99 16.28 14.46
CA ILE A 454 15.36 15.05 15.18
C ILE A 454 16.36 14.32 14.31
N TRP A 455 17.60 14.73 14.40
CA TRP A 455 18.74 14.01 13.79
C TRP A 455 20.04 14.34 14.53
#